data_8d524b73e34866fec158290bb20081cf
#
_entry.id   8d524b73e34866fec158290bb20081cf
#
_cell.length_a   1.000
_cell.length_b   1.000
_cell.length_c   1.000
_cell.angle_alpha   90.00
_cell.angle_beta   90.00
_cell.angle_gamma   90.00
#
_symmetry.space_group_name_H-M   'P 1'
#
loop_
_entity.id
_entity.type
_entity.pdbx_description
1 polymer ?
#
loop_
_entity_poly.entity_id
_entity_poly.type
_entity_poly.pdbx_seq_one_letter_code
_entity_poly.pdbx_strand_id
1 'polypeptide(L)'
;MDIQESLNKLFALHTFGVKLGLENIQKFLKSIGNPQSKLKTIHVAGSNGKGSTSSFIASILMENGFKVGLYTSPHFVKFNERISVDGKYIPDDFIANFIDKHQKLIDEYQLTFFEVTTALAFEYFIFSKVDYAVIETGLGGRLDATNVLNPLACVITSISLEHTAILGDKLEQIAFEKGEIIKSGSKTFVGLLPEEAIKVIEKKCAAVKSPLFCLEEYIIQKNDHIDLYTEELEFDEWEVPLIGKHQKYNAALASLCVIKTFDIDDPAVITRGIKNVVKNTKLQGRYEIINDKPRVILDSAHNPEGISCLINQFEKEKNSYKVSSILFGVMSDKNIDEMLVTIKNSFTNIYFYEINYERAASIGLLSERAKKRNVKFSVVKNLEEFIREQLKGDKDSCLVVAGSMYLLGEIKSILPKIKS
;
A
#
# COMPACT_ATOMS: atom_id res chain seq x y z
N MET A 1 -6.69 -11.49 27.97
CA MET A 1 -7.72 -11.76 26.93
C MET A 1 -7.08 -12.60 25.85
N ASP A 2 -7.82 -13.54 25.23
CA ASP A 2 -7.32 -14.28 24.08
C ASP A 2 -7.21 -13.34 22.87
N ILE A 3 -6.16 -13.52 22.06
CA ILE A 3 -5.94 -12.68 20.84
C ILE A 3 -7.14 -12.74 19.91
N GLN A 4 -7.78 -13.90 19.75
CA GLN A 4 -8.94 -14.05 18.86
C GLN A 4 -10.13 -13.22 19.36
N GLU A 5 -10.38 -13.16 20.66
CA GLU A 5 -11.41 -12.33 21.24
C GLU A 5 -11.10 -10.83 21.03
N SER A 6 -9.84 -10.43 21.23
CA SER A 6 -9.40 -9.05 21.01
C SER A 6 -9.53 -8.63 19.54
N LEU A 7 -9.13 -9.50 18.59
CA LEU A 7 -9.30 -9.24 17.16
C LEU A 7 -10.76 -9.19 16.75
N ASN A 8 -11.61 -10.05 17.32
CA ASN A 8 -13.06 -10.00 17.04
C ASN A 8 -13.67 -8.67 17.50
N LYS A 9 -13.30 -8.17 18.68
CA LYS A 9 -13.71 -6.84 19.17
C LYS A 9 -13.23 -5.75 18.21
N LEU A 10 -11.97 -5.80 17.82
CA LEU A 10 -11.39 -4.83 16.90
C LEU A 10 -12.08 -4.84 15.53
N PHE A 11 -12.32 -6.01 14.96
CA PHE A 11 -13.02 -6.13 13.67
C PHE A 11 -14.49 -5.73 13.75
N ALA A 12 -15.16 -5.93 14.88
CA ALA A 12 -16.53 -5.43 15.08
C ALA A 12 -16.64 -3.90 14.94
N LEU A 13 -15.55 -3.15 15.15
CA LEU A 13 -15.51 -1.70 14.93
C LEU A 13 -15.65 -1.29 13.45
N HIS A 14 -15.49 -2.22 12.50
CA HIS A 14 -15.78 -1.97 11.09
C HIS A 14 -17.24 -1.59 10.83
N THR A 15 -18.17 -2.01 11.69
CA THR A 15 -19.59 -1.65 11.59
C THR A 15 -19.85 -0.14 11.70
N PHE A 16 -18.93 0.61 12.33
CA PHE A 16 -19.01 2.07 12.39
C PHE A 16 -18.62 2.76 11.07
N GLY A 17 -18.18 1.99 10.06
CA GLY A 17 -17.80 2.52 8.74
C GLY A 17 -16.60 3.46 8.78
N VAL A 18 -16.47 4.28 7.74
CA VAL A 18 -15.47 5.36 7.67
C VAL A 18 -16.08 6.61 8.29
N LYS A 19 -15.66 6.95 9.51
CA LYS A 19 -15.97 8.26 10.09
C LYS A 19 -14.87 9.24 9.66
N LEU A 20 -15.28 10.33 9.03
CA LEU A 20 -14.37 11.41 8.64
C LEU A 20 -14.27 12.40 9.81
N GLY A 21 -13.08 12.64 10.29
CA GLY A 21 -12.81 13.56 11.39
C GLY A 21 -11.64 13.07 12.25
N LEU A 22 -10.99 13.98 12.95
CA LEU A 22 -9.85 13.67 13.81
C LEU A 22 -10.19 13.79 15.31
N GLU A 23 -11.38 14.24 15.64
CA GLU A 23 -11.74 14.62 17.02
C GLU A 23 -11.69 13.41 17.96
N ASN A 24 -12.17 12.25 17.52
CA ASN A 24 -12.24 11.05 18.37
C ASN A 24 -10.85 10.49 18.64
N ILE A 25 -10.03 10.31 17.57
CA ILE A 25 -8.65 9.83 17.76
C ILE A 25 -7.80 10.83 18.56
N GLN A 26 -7.99 12.15 18.37
CA GLN A 26 -7.29 13.17 19.13
C GLN A 26 -7.62 13.11 20.63
N LYS A 27 -8.90 12.97 21.00
CA LYS A 27 -9.35 12.78 22.40
C LYS A 27 -8.73 11.51 22.98
N PHE A 28 -8.80 10.40 22.26
CA PHE A 28 -8.23 9.13 22.68
C PHE A 28 -6.72 9.22 22.91
N LEU A 29 -5.97 9.73 21.92
CA LEU A 29 -4.53 9.90 22.04
C LEU A 29 -4.13 10.79 23.20
N LYS A 30 -4.89 11.85 23.46
CA LYS A 30 -4.69 12.71 24.63
C LYS A 30 -4.87 11.93 25.93
N SER A 31 -5.89 11.06 26.02
CA SER A 31 -6.16 10.25 27.20
C SER A 31 -5.08 9.21 27.48
N ILE A 32 -4.34 8.76 26.46
CA ILE A 32 -3.23 7.80 26.58
C ILE A 32 -1.84 8.47 26.57
N GLY A 33 -1.75 9.81 26.70
CA GLY A 33 -0.50 10.55 26.85
C GLY A 33 0.18 10.96 25.56
N ASN A 34 -0.57 11.10 24.44
CA ASN A 34 -0.12 11.58 23.15
C ASN A 34 1.15 10.85 22.62
N PRO A 35 1.15 9.53 22.47
CA PRO A 35 2.33 8.79 22.01
C PRO A 35 2.85 9.29 20.66
N GLN A 36 1.96 9.72 19.75
CA GLN A 36 2.32 10.22 18.41
C GLN A 36 3.23 11.46 18.46
N SER A 37 3.11 12.30 19.48
CA SER A 37 3.92 13.53 19.60
C SER A 37 5.39 13.27 19.95
N LYS A 38 5.71 12.05 20.40
CA LYS A 38 7.06 11.62 20.79
C LYS A 38 7.79 10.87 19.67
N LEU A 39 7.12 10.62 18.53
CA LEU A 39 7.67 9.90 17.40
C LEU A 39 8.26 10.87 16.36
N LYS A 40 9.42 10.50 15.82
CA LYS A 40 9.97 11.12 14.61
C LYS A 40 9.42 10.35 13.43
N THR A 41 8.57 10.96 12.61
CA THR A 41 7.80 10.25 11.60
C THR A 41 8.06 10.72 10.18
N ILE A 42 7.92 9.80 9.24
CA ILE A 42 7.76 10.04 7.80
C ILE A 42 6.33 9.65 7.45
N HIS A 43 5.54 10.57 6.89
CA HIS A 43 4.14 10.37 6.60
C HIS A 43 3.92 10.21 5.10
N VAL A 44 3.35 9.09 4.67
CA VAL A 44 3.24 8.72 3.25
C VAL A 44 1.78 8.63 2.82
N ALA A 45 1.39 9.49 1.86
CA ALA A 45 0.10 9.46 1.18
C ALA A 45 0.27 9.22 -0.31
N GLY A 46 -0.84 8.96 -1.00
CA GLY A 46 -0.88 8.76 -2.45
C GLY A 46 -2.03 7.85 -2.87
N SER A 47 -2.32 7.81 -4.17
CA SER A 47 -3.27 6.86 -4.72
C SER A 47 -2.65 5.48 -4.81
N ASN A 48 -1.57 5.33 -5.55
CA ASN A 48 -0.81 4.09 -5.70
C ASN A 48 0.61 4.26 -5.14
N GLY A 49 1.30 3.16 -4.83
CA GLY A 49 2.71 3.17 -4.42
C GLY A 49 2.99 3.44 -2.95
N LYS A 50 2.01 3.85 -2.13
CA LYS A 50 2.20 4.16 -0.69
C LYS A 50 2.99 3.08 0.05
N GLY A 51 2.47 1.86 0.10
CA GLY A 51 3.10 0.75 0.83
C GLY A 51 4.49 0.39 0.31
N SER A 52 4.72 0.46 -1.03
CA SER A 52 6.05 0.23 -1.61
C SER A 52 7.04 1.32 -1.21
N THR A 53 6.66 2.59 -1.35
CA THR A 53 7.52 3.72 -0.97
C THR A 53 7.80 3.72 0.53
N SER A 54 6.79 3.48 1.37
CA SER A 54 6.97 3.33 2.82
C SER A 54 7.95 2.21 3.17
N SER A 55 7.85 1.07 2.47
CA SER A 55 8.75 -0.07 2.68
C SER A 55 10.17 0.24 2.22
N PHE A 56 10.37 0.93 1.10
CA PHE A 56 11.71 1.35 0.66
C PHE A 56 12.33 2.33 1.66
N ILE A 57 11.61 3.35 2.12
CA ILE A 57 12.08 4.30 3.14
C ILE A 57 12.49 3.53 4.41
N ALA A 58 11.61 2.68 4.92
CA ALA A 58 11.90 1.90 6.13
C ALA A 58 13.12 1.00 5.95
N SER A 59 13.24 0.31 4.81
CA SER A 59 14.37 -0.57 4.51
C SER A 59 15.70 0.17 4.42
N ILE A 60 15.74 1.35 3.79
CA ILE A 60 16.96 2.17 3.70
C ILE A 60 17.38 2.64 5.11
N LEU A 61 16.43 3.11 5.92
CA LEU A 61 16.72 3.54 7.29
C LEU A 61 17.22 2.38 8.17
N MET A 62 16.66 1.17 8.02
CA MET A 62 17.17 -0.04 8.71
C MET A 62 18.60 -0.37 8.30
N GLU A 63 18.93 -0.30 7.00
CA GLU A 63 20.31 -0.57 6.51
C GLU A 63 21.31 0.50 6.96
N ASN A 64 20.83 1.67 7.34
CA ASN A 64 21.64 2.71 8.01
C ASN A 64 21.76 2.50 9.53
N GLY A 65 21.23 1.40 10.06
CA GLY A 65 21.36 1.03 11.47
C GLY A 65 20.33 1.63 12.42
N PHE A 66 19.29 2.34 11.90
CA PHE A 66 18.20 2.85 12.72
C PHE A 66 17.20 1.76 13.06
N LYS A 67 16.58 1.86 14.23
CA LYS A 67 15.42 1.07 14.62
C LYS A 67 14.15 1.69 14.06
N VAL A 68 13.48 1.00 13.14
CA VAL A 68 12.41 1.58 12.33
C VAL A 68 11.06 0.90 12.58
N GLY A 69 10.06 1.71 12.93
CA GLY A 69 8.66 1.32 12.89
C GLY A 69 8.07 1.51 11.50
N LEU A 70 7.28 0.55 11.04
CA LEU A 70 6.55 0.64 9.78
C LEU A 70 5.07 0.33 10.01
N TYR A 71 4.20 1.28 9.64
CA TYR A 71 2.74 1.14 9.66
C TYR A 71 2.20 1.19 8.23
N THR A 72 1.56 0.11 7.78
CA THR A 72 1.00 -0.02 6.42
C THR A 72 -0.40 -0.61 6.46
N SER A 73 -1.18 -0.42 5.41
CA SER A 73 -2.54 -0.93 5.31
C SER A 73 -2.99 -1.21 3.86
N PRO A 74 -3.94 -2.15 3.68
CA PRO A 74 -4.40 -3.15 4.63
C PRO A 74 -3.40 -4.32 4.78
N HIS A 75 -3.74 -5.34 5.59
CA HIS A 75 -2.99 -6.60 5.69
C HIS A 75 -3.52 -7.64 4.68
N PHE A 76 -2.73 -8.67 4.40
CA PHE A 76 -3.13 -9.80 3.55
C PHE A 76 -3.81 -10.91 4.35
N VAL A 77 -3.13 -11.48 5.34
CA VAL A 77 -3.60 -12.63 6.11
C VAL A 77 -3.77 -12.29 7.58
N LYS A 78 -2.73 -11.72 8.22
CA LYS A 78 -2.72 -11.45 9.65
C LYS A 78 -2.76 -9.96 9.93
N PHE A 79 -3.60 -9.56 10.88
CA PHE A 79 -3.67 -8.18 11.34
C PHE A 79 -2.29 -7.58 11.68
N ASN A 80 -1.41 -8.38 12.29
CA ASN A 80 -0.06 -8.00 12.70
C ASN A 80 0.80 -7.43 11.57
N GLU A 81 0.52 -7.80 10.32
CA GLU A 81 1.24 -7.30 9.13
C GLU A 81 1.20 -5.77 9.01
N ARG A 82 0.19 -5.13 9.62
CA ARG A 82 0.02 -3.67 9.57
C ARG A 82 1.07 -2.91 10.36
N ILE A 83 1.67 -3.54 11.38
CA ILE A 83 2.55 -2.87 12.34
C ILE A 83 3.80 -3.72 12.52
N SER A 84 4.95 -3.19 12.18
CA SER A 84 6.22 -3.89 12.36
C SER A 84 7.32 -2.97 12.89
N VAL A 85 8.31 -3.56 13.55
CA VAL A 85 9.56 -2.91 13.96
C VAL A 85 10.71 -3.77 13.50
N ASP A 86 11.62 -3.21 12.69
CA ASP A 86 12.74 -3.92 12.07
C ASP A 86 12.31 -5.24 11.39
N GLY A 87 11.21 -5.19 10.64
CA GLY A 87 10.63 -6.32 9.91
C GLY A 87 9.98 -7.40 10.77
N LYS A 88 9.89 -7.21 12.09
CA LYS A 88 9.17 -8.10 13.00
C LYS A 88 7.78 -7.52 13.29
N TYR A 89 6.76 -8.31 13.02
CA TYR A 89 5.38 -7.91 13.27
C TYR A 89 5.11 -7.72 14.76
N ILE A 90 4.16 -6.83 15.08
CA ILE A 90 3.66 -6.62 16.43
C ILE A 90 3.20 -7.96 17.05
N PRO A 91 3.60 -8.28 18.30
CA PRO A 91 3.16 -9.50 18.98
C PRO A 91 1.67 -9.50 19.30
N ASP A 92 1.06 -10.68 19.24
CA ASP A 92 -0.35 -10.89 19.58
C ASP A 92 -0.68 -10.41 21.01
N ASP A 93 0.20 -10.69 21.97
CA ASP A 93 0.02 -10.26 23.36
C ASP A 93 -0.01 -8.73 23.49
N PHE A 94 0.78 -8.00 22.69
CA PHE A 94 0.75 -6.54 22.73
C PHE A 94 -0.58 -6.00 22.23
N ILE A 95 -1.12 -6.58 21.13
CA ILE A 95 -2.43 -6.23 20.57
C ILE A 95 -3.52 -6.48 21.62
N ALA A 96 -3.55 -7.69 22.20
CA ALA A 96 -4.56 -8.08 23.20
C ALA A 96 -4.52 -7.18 24.43
N ASN A 97 -3.32 -6.91 24.96
CA ASN A 97 -3.13 -6.03 26.11
C ASN A 97 -3.54 -4.59 25.84
N PHE A 98 -3.26 -4.06 24.63
CA PHE A 98 -3.68 -2.72 24.25
C PHE A 98 -5.21 -2.60 24.19
N ILE A 99 -5.88 -3.55 23.54
CA ILE A 99 -7.35 -3.55 23.44
C ILE A 99 -7.98 -3.66 24.83
N ASP A 100 -7.53 -4.59 25.65
CA ASP A 100 -8.06 -4.79 27.01
C ASP A 100 -7.87 -3.54 27.89
N LYS A 101 -6.67 -2.97 27.88
CA LYS A 101 -6.32 -1.78 28.64
C LYS A 101 -7.17 -0.56 28.29
N HIS A 102 -7.49 -0.42 26.99
CA HIS A 102 -8.14 0.79 26.47
C HIS A 102 -9.61 0.59 26.07
N GLN A 103 -10.20 -0.60 26.30
CA GLN A 103 -11.57 -0.92 25.84
C GLN A 103 -12.60 0.15 26.24
N LYS A 104 -12.57 0.59 27.49
CA LYS A 104 -13.52 1.61 27.99
C LYS A 104 -13.44 2.93 27.21
N LEU A 105 -12.22 3.38 26.88
CA LEU A 105 -12.01 4.61 26.12
C LEU A 105 -12.37 4.42 24.63
N ILE A 106 -12.12 3.23 24.06
CA ILE A 106 -12.51 2.87 22.70
C ILE A 106 -14.02 2.98 22.55
N ASP A 107 -14.77 2.43 23.50
CA ASP A 107 -16.23 2.46 23.51
C ASP A 107 -16.76 3.88 23.78
N GLU A 108 -16.20 4.59 24.77
CA GLU A 108 -16.59 5.95 25.13
C GLU A 108 -16.44 6.93 23.97
N TYR A 109 -15.31 6.88 23.27
CA TYR A 109 -15.05 7.77 22.14
C TYR A 109 -15.57 7.22 20.79
N GLN A 110 -16.19 6.04 20.83
CA GLN A 110 -16.73 5.37 19.61
C GLN A 110 -15.72 5.31 18.48
N LEU A 111 -14.51 4.85 18.79
CA LEU A 111 -13.43 4.78 17.83
C LEU A 111 -13.73 3.77 16.73
N THR A 112 -13.31 4.11 15.51
CA THR A 112 -13.34 3.20 14.37
C THR A 112 -12.17 2.22 14.43
N PHE A 113 -12.27 1.12 13.68
CA PHE A 113 -11.19 0.16 13.50
C PHE A 113 -9.84 0.83 13.16
N PHE A 114 -9.87 1.80 12.22
CA PHE A 114 -8.64 2.43 11.75
C PHE A 114 -8.03 3.37 12.79
N GLU A 115 -8.86 4.11 13.55
CA GLU A 115 -8.39 4.97 14.65
C GLU A 115 -7.73 4.14 15.75
N VAL A 116 -8.33 3.01 16.16
CA VAL A 116 -7.74 2.11 17.16
C VAL A 116 -6.43 1.51 16.66
N THR A 117 -6.40 1.04 15.41
CA THR A 117 -5.18 0.45 14.81
C THR A 117 -4.04 1.47 14.72
N THR A 118 -4.36 2.72 14.37
CA THR A 118 -3.39 3.82 14.29
C THR A 118 -2.80 4.14 15.67
N ALA A 119 -3.64 4.25 16.70
CA ALA A 119 -3.19 4.52 18.06
C ALA A 119 -2.36 3.35 18.64
N LEU A 120 -2.75 2.10 18.34
CA LEU A 120 -1.98 0.90 18.69
C LEU A 120 -0.57 0.94 18.06
N ALA A 121 -0.46 1.34 16.78
CA ALA A 121 0.83 1.47 16.12
C ALA A 121 1.72 2.50 16.84
N PHE A 122 1.18 3.66 17.20
CA PHE A 122 1.94 4.69 17.91
C PHE A 122 2.40 4.23 19.31
N GLU A 123 1.52 3.58 20.10
CA GLU A 123 1.90 3.05 21.42
C GLU A 123 2.97 1.96 21.30
N TYR A 124 2.85 1.07 20.28
CA TYR A 124 3.84 0.02 20.05
C TYR A 124 5.20 0.57 19.62
N PHE A 125 5.23 1.61 18.79
CA PHE A 125 6.49 2.23 18.37
C PHE A 125 7.21 2.94 19.52
N ILE A 126 6.46 3.62 20.39
CA ILE A 126 7.04 4.19 21.63
C ILE A 126 7.56 3.10 22.57
N PHE A 127 6.77 2.05 22.80
CA PHE A 127 7.19 0.90 23.62
C PHE A 127 8.46 0.26 23.06
N SER A 128 8.54 0.11 21.74
CA SER A 128 9.69 -0.48 21.06
C SER A 128 10.89 0.46 20.96
N LYS A 129 10.76 1.74 21.32
CA LYS A 129 11.80 2.76 21.24
C LYS A 129 12.39 2.85 19.83
N VAL A 130 11.54 3.02 18.84
CA VAL A 130 12.00 3.22 17.45
C VAL A 130 12.66 4.59 17.31
N ASP A 131 13.70 4.68 16.47
CA ASP A 131 14.35 5.94 16.12
C ASP A 131 13.45 6.75 15.19
N TYR A 132 12.84 6.08 14.22
CA TYR A 132 11.93 6.64 13.23
C TYR A 132 10.74 5.72 12.98
N ALA A 133 9.61 6.31 12.58
CA ALA A 133 8.44 5.57 12.16
C ALA A 133 7.95 6.04 10.79
N VAL A 134 7.79 5.10 9.85
CA VAL A 134 7.21 5.35 8.55
C VAL A 134 5.73 4.99 8.60
N ILE A 135 4.87 5.97 8.33
CA ILE A 135 3.42 5.87 8.54
C ILE A 135 2.70 6.06 7.20
N GLU A 136 2.04 5.03 6.72
CA GLU A 136 1.17 5.07 5.55
C GLU A 136 -0.23 5.55 5.93
N THR A 137 -0.81 6.50 5.17
CA THR A 137 -2.23 6.89 5.30
C THR A 137 -3.16 5.75 4.87
N GLY A 138 -4.30 5.61 5.53
CA GLY A 138 -5.32 4.64 5.12
C GLY A 138 -6.13 5.13 3.92
N LEU A 139 -6.68 6.36 4.01
CA LEU A 139 -7.54 6.94 2.98
C LEU A 139 -7.39 8.47 2.93
N GLY A 140 -7.08 9.00 1.73
CA GLY A 140 -6.92 10.44 1.55
C GLY A 140 -5.70 10.95 2.28
N GLY A 141 -5.90 11.83 3.25
CA GLY A 141 -4.86 12.43 4.09
C GLY A 141 -5.48 13.36 5.13
N ARG A 142 -6.25 14.37 4.72
CA ARG A 142 -6.80 15.45 5.59
C ARG A 142 -7.51 14.92 6.83
N LEU A 143 -8.41 13.96 6.67
CA LEU A 143 -9.24 13.37 7.73
C LEU A 143 -8.83 11.93 8.05
N ASP A 144 -7.66 11.49 7.57
CA ASP A 144 -7.11 10.19 7.91
C ASP A 144 -6.64 10.17 9.37
N ALA A 145 -6.91 9.08 10.09
CA ALA A 145 -6.54 8.96 11.50
C ALA A 145 -5.04 9.15 11.78
N THR A 146 -4.20 8.92 10.76
CA THR A 146 -2.75 9.17 10.86
C THR A 146 -2.39 10.66 10.82
N ASN A 147 -3.31 11.55 10.39
CA ASN A 147 -3.02 12.99 10.23
C ASN A 147 -3.00 13.80 11.54
N VAL A 148 -2.74 13.13 12.64
CA VAL A 148 -2.45 13.69 13.98
C VAL A 148 -0.95 13.87 14.23
N LEU A 149 -0.13 13.60 13.22
CA LEU A 149 1.32 13.64 13.26
C LEU A 149 1.88 15.03 12.91
N ASN A 150 3.10 15.30 13.40
CA ASN A 150 3.97 16.38 12.90
C ASN A 150 5.23 15.73 12.32
N PRO A 151 5.21 15.31 11.04
CA PRO A 151 6.26 14.51 10.46
C PRO A 151 7.49 15.34 10.08
N LEU A 152 8.68 14.71 10.05
CA LEU A 152 9.91 15.27 9.51
C LEU A 152 9.80 15.42 7.98
N ALA A 153 9.18 14.42 7.34
CA ALA A 153 8.95 14.38 5.91
C ALA A 153 7.55 13.90 5.57
N CYS A 154 6.96 14.51 4.54
CA CYS A 154 5.71 14.09 3.91
C CYS A 154 6.02 13.59 2.50
N VAL A 155 5.48 12.43 2.14
CA VAL A 155 5.66 11.85 0.81
C VAL A 155 4.32 11.65 0.14
N ILE A 156 4.14 12.17 -1.09
CA ILE A 156 2.95 11.96 -1.92
C ILE A 156 3.37 11.18 -3.16
N THR A 157 3.03 9.89 -3.19
CA THR A 157 3.56 8.95 -4.19
C THR A 157 2.96 9.14 -5.57
N SER A 158 1.65 9.26 -5.66
CA SER A 158 0.89 9.50 -6.89
C SER A 158 -0.48 10.10 -6.60
N ILE A 159 -1.10 10.73 -7.58
CA ILE A 159 -2.47 11.23 -7.54
C ILE A 159 -3.22 10.70 -8.76
N SER A 160 -4.29 9.95 -8.51
CA SER A 160 -5.21 9.47 -9.55
C SER A 160 -6.64 9.42 -9.03
N LEU A 161 -7.61 9.26 -9.92
CA LEU A 161 -9.02 9.14 -9.54
C LEU A 161 -9.26 7.83 -8.79
N GLU A 162 -9.49 7.95 -7.49
CA GLU A 162 -9.85 6.84 -6.61
C GLU A 162 -10.77 7.33 -5.49
N HIS A 163 -11.58 6.44 -4.94
CA HIS A 163 -12.49 6.78 -3.84
C HIS A 163 -13.29 8.07 -4.08
N THR A 164 -13.73 8.27 -5.32
CA THR A 164 -14.34 9.53 -5.79
C THR A 164 -15.58 9.95 -5.01
N ALA A 165 -16.32 9.00 -4.43
CA ALA A 165 -17.45 9.29 -3.55
C ALA A 165 -17.05 9.98 -2.23
N ILE A 166 -15.77 9.93 -1.83
CA ILE A 166 -15.25 10.46 -0.56
C ILE A 166 -14.25 11.60 -0.81
N LEU A 167 -13.33 11.40 -1.75
CA LEU A 167 -12.20 12.31 -1.98
C LEU A 167 -12.49 13.36 -3.08
N GLY A 168 -13.61 13.22 -3.79
CA GLY A 168 -13.97 14.07 -4.92
C GLY A 168 -13.64 13.42 -6.28
N ASP A 169 -14.19 13.99 -7.34
CA ASP A 169 -14.18 13.47 -8.70
C ASP A 169 -13.16 14.19 -9.63
N LYS A 170 -12.31 15.05 -9.04
CA LYS A 170 -11.24 15.78 -9.73
C LYS A 170 -9.89 15.54 -9.09
N LEU A 171 -8.84 15.56 -9.90
CA LEU A 171 -7.45 15.36 -9.41
C LEU A 171 -7.05 16.41 -8.38
N GLU A 172 -7.48 17.67 -8.54
CA GLU A 172 -7.20 18.74 -7.60
C GLU A 172 -7.83 18.50 -6.21
N GLN A 173 -9.03 17.90 -6.16
CA GLN A 173 -9.70 17.57 -4.91
C GLN A 173 -8.96 16.46 -4.18
N ILE A 174 -8.57 15.41 -4.90
CA ILE A 174 -7.81 14.29 -4.36
C ILE A 174 -6.42 14.77 -3.91
N ALA A 175 -5.78 15.65 -4.69
CA ALA A 175 -4.51 16.28 -4.33
C ALA A 175 -4.63 17.13 -3.05
N PHE A 176 -5.72 17.89 -2.91
CA PHE A 176 -6.01 18.64 -1.68
C PHE A 176 -6.14 17.71 -0.48
N GLU A 177 -6.97 16.66 -0.56
CA GLU A 177 -7.16 15.72 0.55
C GLU A 177 -5.84 15.05 0.98
N LYS A 178 -5.01 14.63 0.01
CA LYS A 178 -3.72 14.00 0.30
C LYS A 178 -2.66 15.01 0.77
N GLY A 179 -2.65 16.20 0.19
CA GLY A 179 -1.72 17.28 0.54
C GLY A 179 -1.86 17.82 1.95
N GLU A 180 -3.01 17.59 2.61
CA GLU A 180 -3.22 18.04 4.00
C GLU A 180 -2.39 17.29 5.05
N ILE A 181 -1.64 16.25 4.67
CA ILE A 181 -0.62 15.66 5.54
C ILE A 181 0.61 16.57 5.68
N ILE A 182 0.80 17.54 4.77
CA ILE A 182 1.95 18.46 4.76
C ILE A 182 1.82 19.46 5.91
N LYS A 183 2.85 19.52 6.75
CA LYS A 183 2.89 20.37 7.95
C LYS A 183 4.04 21.36 7.89
N SER A 184 3.92 22.43 8.67
CA SER A 184 5.04 23.35 8.87
C SER A 184 6.24 22.63 9.51
N GLY A 185 7.44 22.89 8.98
CA GLY A 185 8.68 22.25 9.45
C GLY A 185 8.96 20.86 8.85
N SER A 186 8.04 20.29 8.05
CA SER A 186 8.32 19.07 7.28
C SER A 186 8.96 19.38 5.93
N LYS A 187 9.72 18.43 5.37
CA LYS A 187 10.11 18.42 3.95
C LYS A 187 9.08 17.64 3.16
N THR A 188 8.69 18.10 1.97
CA THR A 188 7.68 17.45 1.13
C THR A 188 8.32 16.85 -0.12
N PHE A 189 8.01 15.59 -0.39
CA PHE A 189 8.49 14.85 -1.55
C PHE A 189 7.30 14.36 -2.37
N VAL A 190 7.33 14.56 -3.66
CA VAL A 190 6.26 14.12 -4.56
C VAL A 190 6.81 13.26 -5.69
N GLY A 191 6.07 12.19 -6.01
CA GLY A 191 6.33 11.38 -7.19
C GLY A 191 5.97 12.11 -8.49
N LEU A 192 5.77 11.35 -9.57
CA LEU A 192 5.30 11.92 -10.84
C LEU A 192 3.80 12.22 -10.72
N LEU A 193 3.46 13.48 -10.56
CA LEU A 193 2.08 13.94 -10.40
C LEU A 193 1.55 14.62 -11.67
N PRO A 194 0.24 14.52 -11.96
CA PRO A 194 -0.40 15.37 -12.98
C PRO A 194 -0.27 16.86 -12.64
N GLU A 195 -0.23 17.71 -13.67
CA GLU A 195 -0.02 19.16 -13.54
C GLU A 195 -1.04 19.83 -12.61
N GLU A 196 -2.30 19.40 -12.69
CA GLU A 196 -3.38 19.92 -11.83
C GLU A 196 -3.16 19.57 -10.35
N ALA A 197 -2.60 18.39 -10.09
CA ALA A 197 -2.33 17.92 -8.74
C ALA A 197 -1.09 18.63 -8.14
N ILE A 198 -0.01 18.78 -8.92
CA ILE A 198 1.22 19.42 -8.44
C ILE A 198 0.96 20.88 -8.02
N LYS A 199 0.16 21.64 -8.77
CA LYS A 199 -0.22 23.03 -8.43
C LYS A 199 -0.89 23.16 -7.06
N VAL A 200 -1.71 22.15 -6.68
CA VAL A 200 -2.36 22.11 -5.36
C VAL A 200 -1.33 21.87 -4.26
N ILE A 201 -0.39 20.94 -4.49
CA ILE A 201 0.67 20.62 -3.53
C ILE A 201 1.64 21.79 -3.36
N GLU A 202 2.06 22.44 -4.43
CA GLU A 202 2.90 23.65 -4.40
C GLU A 202 2.27 24.75 -3.55
N LYS A 203 0.98 25.04 -3.79
CA LYS A 203 0.24 26.02 -3.01
C LYS A 203 0.22 25.66 -1.52
N LYS A 204 0.00 24.37 -1.19
CA LYS A 204 0.03 23.91 0.20
C LYS A 204 1.42 24.05 0.82
N CYS A 205 2.46 23.63 0.12
CA CYS A 205 3.85 23.75 0.58
C CYS A 205 4.24 25.21 0.85
N ALA A 206 3.90 26.11 -0.07
CA ALA A 206 4.13 27.56 0.10
C ALA A 206 3.39 28.10 1.33
N ALA A 207 2.12 27.73 1.53
CA ALA A 207 1.31 28.20 2.66
C ALA A 207 1.86 27.78 4.02
N VAL A 208 2.45 26.58 4.14
CA VAL A 208 3.02 26.07 5.39
C VAL A 208 4.55 26.19 5.46
N LYS A 209 5.18 26.76 4.44
CA LYS A 209 6.64 26.91 4.32
C LYS A 209 7.38 25.56 4.39
N SER A 210 6.85 24.54 3.72
CA SER A 210 7.49 23.24 3.57
C SER A 210 8.33 23.20 2.29
N PRO A 211 9.63 22.92 2.33
CA PRO A 211 10.42 22.70 1.11
C PRO A 211 9.82 21.56 0.28
N LEU A 212 9.66 21.77 -1.01
CA LEU A 212 9.10 20.81 -1.96
C LEU A 212 10.21 20.24 -2.85
N PHE A 213 10.22 18.91 -2.98
CA PHE A 213 11.13 18.16 -3.84
C PHE A 213 10.30 17.31 -4.81
N CYS A 214 10.30 17.67 -6.08
CA CYS A 214 9.58 16.99 -7.14
C CYS A 214 10.49 15.93 -7.76
N LEU A 215 10.12 14.64 -7.70
CA LEU A 215 10.96 13.55 -8.21
C LEU A 215 11.40 13.76 -9.66
N GLU A 216 10.55 14.37 -10.49
CA GLU A 216 10.83 14.64 -11.90
C GLU A 216 12.11 15.49 -12.12
N GLU A 217 12.45 16.37 -11.16
CA GLU A 217 13.65 17.21 -11.21
C GLU A 217 14.95 16.46 -10.88
N TYR A 218 14.83 15.25 -10.31
CA TYR A 218 15.95 14.46 -9.79
C TYR A 218 16.19 13.18 -10.55
N ILE A 219 15.40 12.86 -11.58
CA ILE A 219 15.54 11.63 -12.34
C ILE A 219 15.83 11.86 -13.81
N ILE A 220 16.64 10.97 -14.40
CA ILE A 220 16.77 10.83 -15.84
C ILE A 220 16.28 9.44 -16.23
N GLN A 221 15.31 9.40 -17.12
CA GLN A 221 14.79 8.15 -17.63
C GLN A 221 15.56 7.74 -18.90
N LYS A 222 16.20 6.54 -18.85
CA LYS A 222 16.88 5.92 -19.99
C LYS A 222 16.26 4.55 -20.27
N ASN A 223 15.38 4.46 -21.27
CA ASN A 223 14.64 3.21 -21.59
C ASN A 223 13.90 2.63 -20.36
N ASP A 224 14.36 1.45 -19.90
CA ASP A 224 13.80 0.78 -18.71
C ASP A 224 14.56 1.14 -17.41
N HIS A 225 15.59 1.97 -17.46
CA HIS A 225 16.34 2.44 -16.29
C HIS A 225 15.89 3.83 -15.86
N ILE A 226 16.02 4.10 -14.59
CA ILE A 226 15.78 5.39 -13.97
C ILE A 226 17.02 5.70 -13.15
N ASP A 227 17.74 6.72 -13.53
CA ASP A 227 18.87 7.24 -12.78
C ASP A 227 18.38 8.34 -11.85
N LEU A 228 18.88 8.37 -10.62
CA LEU A 228 18.57 9.41 -9.63
C LEU A 228 19.80 10.27 -9.42
N TYR A 229 19.64 11.59 -9.58
CA TYR A 229 20.68 12.57 -9.39
C TYR A 229 20.28 13.55 -8.29
N THR A 230 21.10 13.66 -7.28
CA THR A 230 20.99 14.69 -6.26
C THR A 230 22.31 15.43 -6.15
N GLU A 231 22.36 16.53 -5.42
CA GLU A 231 23.62 17.25 -5.16
C GLU A 231 24.61 16.38 -4.38
N GLU A 232 24.10 15.42 -3.60
CA GLU A 232 24.88 14.56 -2.73
C GLU A 232 25.30 13.25 -3.41
N LEU A 233 24.44 12.71 -4.30
CA LEU A 233 24.62 11.38 -4.84
C LEU A 233 24.08 11.24 -6.27
N GLU A 234 24.78 10.39 -7.06
CA GLU A 234 24.33 9.92 -8.36
C GLU A 234 24.14 8.40 -8.29
N PHE A 235 23.01 7.91 -8.78
CA PHE A 235 22.69 6.50 -8.89
C PHE A 235 22.39 6.14 -10.33
N ASP A 236 23.29 5.40 -10.95
CA ASP A 236 23.10 4.81 -12.27
C ASP A 236 22.76 3.34 -12.12
N GLU A 237 21.82 2.84 -12.94
CA GLU A 237 21.51 1.41 -13.15
C GLU A 237 21.28 0.59 -11.86
N TRP A 238 20.70 1.17 -10.84
CA TRP A 238 20.41 0.47 -9.59
C TRP A 238 19.35 -0.65 -9.74
N GLU A 239 19.62 -1.77 -9.09
CA GLU A 239 18.77 -2.95 -9.14
C GLU A 239 17.62 -2.83 -8.12
N VAL A 240 16.39 -2.68 -8.63
CA VAL A 240 15.17 -2.70 -7.80
C VAL A 240 14.56 -4.10 -7.87
N PRO A 241 14.44 -4.83 -6.74
CA PRO A 241 13.99 -6.22 -6.73
C PRO A 241 12.50 -6.39 -7.03
N LEU A 242 11.71 -5.31 -6.90
CA LEU A 242 10.29 -5.31 -7.24
C LEU A 242 10.10 -5.08 -8.74
N ILE A 243 9.31 -5.94 -9.35
CA ILE A 243 9.05 -5.92 -10.78
C ILE A 243 8.09 -4.78 -11.15
N GLY A 244 8.40 -4.06 -12.23
CA GLY A 244 7.59 -2.99 -12.79
C GLY A 244 8.24 -1.61 -12.70
N LYS A 245 8.08 -0.82 -13.78
CA LYS A 245 8.69 0.52 -13.88
C LYS A 245 8.26 1.45 -12.73
N HIS A 246 7.00 1.38 -12.32
CA HIS A 246 6.47 2.16 -11.20
C HIS A 246 7.20 1.88 -9.87
N GLN A 247 7.75 0.67 -9.67
CA GLN A 247 8.52 0.35 -8.47
C GLN A 247 9.88 1.05 -8.46
N LYS A 248 10.46 1.30 -9.64
CA LYS A 248 11.69 2.11 -9.75
C LYS A 248 11.43 3.56 -9.34
N TYR A 249 10.28 4.14 -9.74
CA TYR A 249 9.88 5.47 -9.27
C TYR A 249 9.61 5.50 -7.77
N ASN A 250 8.96 4.47 -7.21
CA ASN A 250 8.75 4.38 -5.76
C ASN A 250 10.08 4.31 -4.98
N ALA A 251 11.04 3.55 -5.51
CA ALA A 251 12.38 3.44 -4.93
C ALA A 251 13.16 4.75 -5.03
N ALA A 252 13.10 5.44 -6.20
CA ALA A 252 13.72 6.73 -6.40
C ALA A 252 13.15 7.80 -5.45
N LEU A 253 11.83 7.87 -5.31
CA LEU A 253 11.15 8.79 -4.41
C LEU A 253 11.52 8.53 -2.94
N ALA A 254 11.59 7.25 -2.55
CA ALA A 254 12.01 6.85 -1.21
C ALA A 254 13.46 7.25 -0.94
N SER A 255 14.36 7.05 -1.90
CA SER A 255 15.77 7.42 -1.79
C SER A 255 15.94 8.94 -1.70
N LEU A 256 15.26 9.70 -2.56
CA LEU A 256 15.25 11.17 -2.52
C LEU A 256 14.78 11.67 -1.14
N CYS A 257 13.70 11.08 -0.61
CA CYS A 257 13.20 11.42 0.72
C CYS A 257 14.24 11.15 1.81
N VAL A 258 14.90 10.00 1.77
CA VAL A 258 15.90 9.62 2.79
C VAL A 258 17.14 10.50 2.69
N ILE A 259 17.71 10.69 1.51
CA ILE A 259 18.89 11.52 1.27
C ILE A 259 18.65 12.93 1.83
N LYS A 260 17.58 13.58 1.37
CA LYS A 260 17.30 14.98 1.72
C LYS A 260 16.81 15.19 3.16
N THR A 261 16.29 14.15 3.83
CA THR A 261 15.74 14.30 5.19
C THR A 261 16.74 13.95 6.29
N PHE A 262 17.59 12.94 6.04
CA PHE A 262 18.44 12.31 7.06
C PHE A 262 19.92 12.51 6.80
N ASP A 263 20.29 13.24 5.74
CA ASP A 263 21.66 13.47 5.31
C ASP A 263 22.43 12.14 5.14
N ILE A 264 21.71 11.10 4.61
CA ILE A 264 22.30 9.80 4.30
C ILE A 264 22.90 9.88 2.90
N ASP A 265 24.21 9.96 2.83
CA ASP A 265 25.00 10.15 1.61
C ASP A 265 25.86 8.93 1.21
N ASP A 266 25.73 7.80 1.89
CA ASP A 266 26.36 6.54 1.50
C ASP A 266 25.53 5.78 0.46
N PRO A 267 25.95 5.75 -0.84
CA PRO A 267 25.22 5.05 -1.89
C PRO A 267 25.09 3.55 -1.60
N ALA A 268 26.03 2.94 -0.87
CA ALA A 268 25.96 1.54 -0.54
C ALA A 268 24.82 1.23 0.46
N VAL A 269 24.52 2.13 1.39
CA VAL A 269 23.39 2.01 2.33
C VAL A 269 22.08 2.04 1.56
N ILE A 270 21.91 3.01 0.66
CA ILE A 270 20.68 3.16 -0.13
C ILE A 270 20.47 1.95 -1.04
N THR A 271 21.52 1.52 -1.76
CA THR A 271 21.45 0.34 -2.64
C THR A 271 21.10 -0.92 -1.85
N ARG A 272 21.72 -1.14 -0.68
CA ARG A 272 21.36 -2.29 0.19
C ARG A 272 19.93 -2.19 0.67
N GLY A 273 19.46 -1.00 1.07
CA GLY A 273 18.09 -0.76 1.52
C GLY A 273 17.06 -1.08 0.44
N ILE A 274 17.32 -0.68 -0.79
CA ILE A 274 16.46 -0.99 -1.93
C ILE A 274 16.47 -2.49 -2.20
N LYS A 275 17.66 -3.11 -2.33
CA LYS A 275 17.82 -4.53 -2.63
C LYS A 275 17.16 -5.42 -1.56
N ASN A 276 17.23 -5.04 -0.31
CA ASN A 276 16.74 -5.82 0.81
C ASN A 276 15.28 -5.49 1.21
N VAL A 277 14.55 -4.65 0.46
CA VAL A 277 13.22 -4.17 0.87
C VAL A 277 12.26 -5.31 1.23
N VAL A 278 12.19 -6.37 0.44
CA VAL A 278 11.31 -7.52 0.71
C VAL A 278 11.76 -8.28 1.97
N LYS A 279 13.05 -8.44 2.15
CA LYS A 279 13.64 -9.11 3.35
C LYS A 279 13.36 -8.30 4.61
N ASN A 280 13.61 -6.99 4.56
CA ASN A 280 13.55 -6.10 5.71
C ASN A 280 12.12 -5.76 6.13
N THR A 281 11.17 -5.64 5.17
CA THR A 281 9.80 -5.16 5.46
C THR A 281 8.70 -6.19 5.26
N LYS A 282 9.04 -7.36 4.70
CA LYS A 282 8.06 -8.40 4.32
C LYS A 282 7.05 -7.91 3.27
N LEU A 283 7.41 -6.92 2.47
CA LEU A 283 6.56 -6.40 1.40
C LEU A 283 6.19 -7.51 0.42
N GLN A 284 4.90 -7.60 0.10
CA GLN A 284 4.34 -8.66 -0.73
C GLN A 284 3.21 -8.14 -1.65
N GLY A 285 2.75 -8.97 -2.60
CA GLY A 285 1.64 -8.64 -3.50
C GLY A 285 1.98 -7.51 -4.50
N ARG A 286 3.23 -7.44 -4.96
CA ARG A 286 3.71 -6.48 -5.96
C ARG A 286 4.38 -7.24 -7.10
N TYR A 287 3.59 -7.70 -8.06
CA TYR A 287 4.01 -8.64 -9.11
C TYR A 287 4.77 -9.83 -8.52
N GLU A 288 4.23 -10.35 -7.42
CA GLU A 288 4.88 -11.39 -6.61
C GLU A 288 4.76 -12.75 -7.27
N ILE A 289 5.89 -13.33 -7.67
CA ILE A 289 5.93 -14.65 -8.29
C ILE A 289 5.95 -15.70 -7.18
N ILE A 290 4.86 -16.46 -7.03
CA ILE A 290 4.73 -17.49 -6.00
C ILE A 290 4.97 -18.91 -6.53
N ASN A 291 5.00 -19.06 -7.83
CA ASN A 291 5.36 -20.30 -8.54
C ASN A 291 5.91 -19.96 -9.91
N ASP A 292 6.96 -20.66 -10.33
CA ASP A 292 7.66 -20.35 -11.58
C ASP A 292 7.10 -21.11 -12.79
N LYS A 293 6.78 -22.39 -12.61
CA LYS A 293 6.29 -23.29 -13.69
C LYS A 293 5.25 -24.27 -13.15
N PRO A 294 3.98 -24.10 -13.47
CA PRO A 294 3.36 -22.96 -14.16
C PRO A 294 3.57 -21.64 -13.42
N ARG A 295 3.64 -20.54 -14.18
CA ARG A 295 3.84 -19.21 -13.59
C ARG A 295 2.61 -18.77 -12.82
N VAL A 296 2.76 -18.32 -11.58
CA VAL A 296 1.67 -17.73 -10.80
C VAL A 296 2.14 -16.42 -10.19
N ILE A 297 1.44 -15.33 -10.53
CA ILE A 297 1.76 -13.96 -10.16
C ILE A 297 0.62 -13.40 -9.29
N LEU A 298 0.96 -12.84 -8.13
CA LEU A 298 0.02 -12.11 -7.28
C LEU A 298 0.32 -10.60 -7.34
N ASP A 299 -0.69 -9.81 -7.69
CA ASP A 299 -0.56 -8.34 -7.69
C ASP A 299 -1.77 -7.66 -7.06
N SER A 300 -1.52 -6.69 -6.20
CA SER A 300 -2.55 -5.96 -5.46
C SER A 300 -3.20 -4.80 -6.23
N ALA A 301 -2.98 -4.69 -7.54
CA ALA A 301 -3.65 -3.72 -8.39
C ALA A 301 -5.18 -3.85 -8.27
N HIS A 302 -5.85 -2.74 -7.96
CA HIS A 302 -7.28 -2.73 -7.65
C HIS A 302 -8.02 -1.46 -8.12
N ASN A 303 -7.36 -0.65 -8.94
CA ASN A 303 -7.92 0.51 -9.61
C ASN A 303 -7.41 0.55 -11.07
N PRO A 304 -7.99 1.38 -11.94
CA PRO A 304 -7.63 1.43 -13.37
C PRO A 304 -6.14 1.65 -13.61
N GLU A 305 -5.51 2.59 -12.93
CA GLU A 305 -4.08 2.88 -13.07
C GLU A 305 -3.22 1.70 -12.62
N GLY A 306 -3.52 1.09 -11.47
CA GLY A 306 -2.82 -0.10 -10.97
C GLY A 306 -2.93 -1.28 -11.94
N ILE A 307 -4.13 -1.55 -12.47
CA ILE A 307 -4.33 -2.59 -13.49
C ILE A 307 -3.56 -2.27 -14.77
N SER A 308 -3.53 -1.01 -15.21
CA SER A 308 -2.74 -0.61 -16.37
C SER A 308 -1.24 -0.85 -16.15
N CYS A 309 -0.71 -0.53 -14.98
CA CYS A 309 0.69 -0.82 -14.62
C CYS A 309 0.99 -2.33 -14.63
N LEU A 310 0.10 -3.14 -14.05
CA LEU A 310 0.19 -4.60 -14.05
C LEU A 310 0.23 -5.14 -15.49
N ILE A 311 -0.73 -4.73 -16.33
CA ILE A 311 -0.84 -5.20 -17.71
C ILE A 311 0.40 -4.78 -18.53
N ASN A 312 0.83 -3.54 -18.42
CA ASN A 312 2.03 -3.05 -19.11
C ASN A 312 3.29 -3.87 -18.75
N GLN A 313 3.36 -4.34 -17.51
CA GLN A 313 4.45 -5.24 -17.11
C GLN A 313 4.24 -6.66 -17.65
N PHE A 314 3.02 -7.20 -17.59
CA PHE A 314 2.70 -8.54 -18.04
C PHE A 314 2.89 -8.71 -19.56
N GLU A 315 2.56 -7.70 -20.36
CA GLU A 315 2.75 -7.72 -21.82
C GLU A 315 4.23 -7.93 -22.23
N LYS A 316 5.19 -7.61 -21.39
CA LYS A 316 6.62 -7.84 -21.64
C LYS A 316 6.99 -9.34 -21.63
N GLU A 317 6.25 -10.17 -20.89
CA GLU A 317 6.50 -11.61 -20.78
C GLU A 317 5.36 -12.50 -21.34
N LYS A 318 4.22 -11.93 -21.68
CA LYS A 318 3.02 -12.65 -22.12
C LYS A 318 3.30 -13.70 -23.21
N ASN A 319 4.12 -13.35 -24.20
CA ASN A 319 4.44 -14.22 -25.33
C ASN A 319 5.29 -15.45 -24.95
N SER A 320 5.77 -15.51 -23.71
CA SER A 320 6.48 -16.69 -23.17
C SER A 320 5.51 -17.81 -22.74
N TYR A 321 4.20 -17.53 -22.72
CA TYR A 321 3.19 -18.47 -22.25
C TYR A 321 2.25 -18.89 -23.37
N LYS A 322 1.94 -20.21 -23.43
CA LYS A 322 0.92 -20.73 -24.37
C LYS A 322 -0.49 -20.31 -23.96
N VAL A 323 -0.73 -20.26 -22.64
CA VAL A 323 -2.01 -19.87 -22.05
C VAL A 323 -1.74 -18.89 -20.92
N SER A 324 -2.37 -17.72 -21.03
CA SER A 324 -2.35 -16.70 -19.98
C SER A 324 -3.75 -16.51 -19.41
N SER A 325 -3.86 -16.55 -18.11
CA SER A 325 -5.13 -16.45 -17.38
C SER A 325 -5.06 -15.34 -16.32
N ILE A 326 -6.19 -14.69 -16.06
CA ILE A 326 -6.33 -13.81 -14.89
C ILE A 326 -7.47 -14.28 -14.02
N LEU A 327 -7.22 -14.36 -12.70
CA LEU A 327 -8.25 -14.45 -11.66
C LEU A 327 -8.49 -13.05 -11.11
N PHE A 328 -9.70 -12.54 -11.31
CA PHE A 328 -10.08 -11.18 -10.96
C PHE A 328 -11.23 -11.15 -9.96
N GLY A 329 -11.00 -10.51 -8.85
CA GLY A 329 -12.00 -10.21 -7.83
C GLY A 329 -11.73 -8.82 -7.23
N VAL A 330 -12.76 -8.00 -7.07
CA VAL A 330 -12.60 -6.57 -6.77
C VAL A 330 -13.72 -6.08 -5.85
N MET A 331 -13.51 -4.95 -5.18
CA MET A 331 -14.55 -4.29 -4.37
C MET A 331 -15.59 -3.60 -5.28
N SER A 332 -16.83 -3.55 -4.83
CA SER A 332 -17.98 -3.03 -5.59
C SER A 332 -17.90 -1.52 -5.90
N ASP A 333 -17.15 -0.77 -5.07
CA ASP A 333 -16.95 0.68 -5.19
C ASP A 333 -15.90 1.08 -6.25
N LYS A 334 -15.26 0.11 -6.91
CA LYS A 334 -14.18 0.39 -7.88
C LYS A 334 -14.72 0.58 -9.31
N ASN A 335 -13.93 1.25 -10.14
CA ASN A 335 -14.25 1.41 -11.57
C ASN A 335 -14.00 0.11 -12.36
N ILE A 336 -14.92 -0.86 -12.19
CA ILE A 336 -14.85 -2.20 -12.78
C ILE A 336 -14.81 -2.13 -14.30
N ASP A 337 -15.61 -1.25 -14.91
CA ASP A 337 -15.73 -1.13 -16.35
C ASP A 337 -14.40 -0.83 -17.04
N GLU A 338 -13.65 0.13 -16.53
CA GLU A 338 -12.37 0.54 -17.08
C GLU A 338 -11.30 -0.55 -16.87
N MET A 339 -11.27 -1.19 -15.71
CA MET A 339 -10.36 -2.31 -15.45
C MET A 339 -10.63 -3.49 -16.40
N LEU A 340 -11.90 -3.84 -16.65
CA LEU A 340 -12.24 -4.93 -17.57
C LEU A 340 -11.85 -4.63 -19.02
N VAL A 341 -11.96 -3.37 -19.45
CA VAL A 341 -11.49 -2.96 -20.79
C VAL A 341 -9.99 -3.17 -20.94
N THR A 342 -9.22 -2.85 -19.90
CA THR A 342 -7.76 -3.04 -19.90
C THR A 342 -7.38 -4.53 -19.89
N ILE A 343 -8.07 -5.35 -19.10
CA ILE A 343 -7.78 -6.79 -18.94
C ILE A 343 -8.11 -7.61 -20.20
N LYS A 344 -9.21 -7.28 -20.89
CA LYS A 344 -9.86 -8.18 -21.85
C LYS A 344 -8.99 -8.66 -23.01
N ASN A 345 -7.97 -7.90 -23.40
CA ASN A 345 -7.11 -8.20 -24.55
C ASN A 345 -5.76 -8.82 -24.16
N SER A 346 -5.48 -8.88 -22.85
CA SER A 346 -4.17 -9.31 -22.36
C SER A 346 -4.12 -10.77 -21.93
N PHE A 347 -5.29 -11.39 -21.72
CA PHE A 347 -5.38 -12.77 -21.24
C PHE A 347 -6.21 -13.67 -22.18
N THR A 348 -5.78 -14.94 -22.27
CA THR A 348 -6.53 -16.00 -22.96
C THR A 348 -7.82 -16.32 -22.21
N ASN A 349 -7.74 -16.42 -20.90
CA ASN A 349 -8.87 -16.74 -20.01
C ASN A 349 -9.02 -15.67 -18.92
N ILE A 350 -10.26 -15.30 -18.66
CA ILE A 350 -10.62 -14.40 -17.56
C ILE A 350 -11.54 -15.14 -16.62
N TYR A 351 -11.16 -15.23 -15.36
CA TYR A 351 -11.90 -15.87 -14.29
C TYR A 351 -12.35 -14.83 -13.28
N PHE A 352 -13.62 -14.84 -12.88
CA PHE A 352 -14.15 -14.03 -11.80
C PHE A 352 -14.33 -14.85 -10.55
N TYR A 353 -13.99 -14.22 -9.43
CA TYR A 353 -14.20 -14.76 -8.11
C TYR A 353 -14.83 -13.71 -7.19
N GLU A 354 -15.85 -14.12 -6.43
CA GLU A 354 -16.47 -13.31 -5.40
C GLU A 354 -15.70 -13.48 -4.09
N ILE A 355 -15.02 -12.42 -3.69
CA ILE A 355 -14.21 -12.40 -2.47
C ILE A 355 -15.13 -12.52 -1.26
N ASN A 356 -14.74 -13.30 -0.26
CA ASN A 356 -15.50 -13.42 0.98
C ASN A 356 -15.34 -12.17 1.87
N TYR A 357 -15.88 -11.06 1.38
CA TYR A 357 -15.84 -9.77 2.05
C TYR A 357 -17.09 -8.95 1.73
N GLU A 358 -17.68 -8.28 2.74
CA GLU A 358 -18.97 -7.57 2.62
C GLU A 358 -19.03 -6.57 1.46
N ARG A 359 -17.92 -5.88 1.16
CA ARG A 359 -17.82 -4.88 0.11
C ARG A 359 -17.39 -5.44 -1.25
N ALA A 360 -17.28 -6.75 -1.39
CA ALA A 360 -16.87 -7.36 -2.65
C ALA A 360 -17.93 -7.14 -3.75
N ALA A 361 -17.47 -7.03 -4.98
CA ALA A 361 -18.34 -7.07 -6.14
C ALA A 361 -18.89 -8.49 -6.29
N SER A 362 -20.23 -8.64 -6.30
CA SER A 362 -20.86 -9.94 -6.53
C SER A 362 -20.57 -10.46 -7.94
N ILE A 363 -20.64 -11.77 -8.12
CA ILE A 363 -20.56 -12.39 -9.46
C ILE A 363 -21.62 -11.81 -10.40
N GLY A 364 -22.81 -11.48 -9.89
CA GLY A 364 -23.86 -10.84 -10.66
C GLY A 364 -23.41 -9.49 -11.24
N LEU A 365 -22.82 -8.63 -10.42
CA LEU A 365 -22.29 -7.32 -10.83
C LEU A 365 -21.14 -7.48 -11.84
N LEU A 366 -20.15 -8.33 -11.55
CA LEU A 366 -19.02 -8.56 -12.45
C LEU A 366 -19.50 -9.09 -13.81
N SER A 367 -20.45 -10.02 -13.82
CA SER A 367 -21.03 -10.58 -15.05
C SER A 367 -21.79 -9.56 -15.87
N GLU A 368 -22.56 -8.67 -15.24
CA GLU A 368 -23.27 -7.58 -15.91
C GLU A 368 -22.28 -6.63 -16.60
N ARG A 369 -21.24 -6.19 -15.87
CA ARG A 369 -20.22 -5.29 -16.41
C ARG A 369 -19.42 -5.93 -17.55
N ALA A 370 -19.04 -7.20 -17.40
CA ALA A 370 -18.34 -7.95 -18.42
C ALA A 370 -19.15 -8.08 -19.72
N LYS A 371 -20.46 -8.41 -19.64
CA LYS A 371 -21.35 -8.48 -20.80
C LYS A 371 -21.46 -7.13 -21.51
N LYS A 372 -21.60 -6.03 -20.79
CA LYS A 372 -21.64 -4.66 -21.36
C LYS A 372 -20.34 -4.31 -22.11
N ARG A 373 -19.21 -4.90 -21.75
CA ARG A 373 -17.89 -4.64 -22.35
C ARG A 373 -17.43 -5.74 -23.32
N ASN A 374 -18.31 -6.71 -23.62
CA ASN A 374 -17.99 -7.87 -24.47
C ASN A 374 -16.73 -8.61 -23.97
N VAL A 375 -16.66 -8.87 -22.67
CA VAL A 375 -15.61 -9.66 -22.02
C VAL A 375 -16.13 -11.09 -21.83
N LYS A 376 -15.42 -12.09 -22.38
CA LYS A 376 -15.68 -13.50 -22.10
C LYS A 376 -15.04 -13.86 -20.77
N PHE A 377 -15.75 -14.60 -19.94
CA PHE A 377 -15.28 -14.98 -18.60
C PHE A 377 -15.84 -16.33 -18.16
N SER A 378 -15.20 -16.91 -17.16
CA SER A 378 -15.69 -18.05 -16.38
C SER A 378 -15.76 -17.67 -14.90
N VAL A 379 -16.55 -18.40 -14.11
CA VAL A 379 -16.71 -18.12 -12.68
C VAL A 379 -16.04 -19.22 -11.86
N VAL A 380 -15.19 -18.82 -10.92
CA VAL A 380 -14.58 -19.72 -9.94
C VAL A 380 -15.47 -19.79 -8.71
N LYS A 381 -15.92 -21.00 -8.36
CA LYS A 381 -16.75 -21.26 -7.17
C LYS A 381 -15.94 -21.76 -5.98
N ASN A 382 -14.90 -22.55 -6.24
CA ASN A 382 -14.00 -23.09 -5.23
C ASN A 382 -12.57 -22.58 -5.50
N LEU A 383 -12.13 -21.62 -4.71
CA LEU A 383 -10.84 -20.98 -4.88
C LEU A 383 -9.68 -21.96 -4.66
N GLU A 384 -9.77 -22.81 -3.63
CA GLU A 384 -8.69 -23.75 -3.28
C GLU A 384 -8.48 -24.77 -4.40
N GLU A 385 -9.56 -25.37 -4.90
CA GLU A 385 -9.51 -26.32 -6.01
C GLU A 385 -8.94 -25.68 -7.27
N PHE A 386 -9.44 -24.48 -7.63
CA PHE A 386 -8.95 -23.73 -8.78
C PHE A 386 -7.44 -23.44 -8.70
N ILE A 387 -6.95 -22.92 -7.57
CA ILE A 387 -5.52 -22.63 -7.41
C ILE A 387 -4.69 -23.92 -7.43
N ARG A 388 -5.19 -25.02 -6.85
CA ARG A 388 -4.54 -26.33 -6.88
C ARG A 388 -4.40 -26.86 -8.32
N GLU A 389 -5.44 -26.73 -9.13
CA GLU A 389 -5.41 -27.08 -10.56
C GLU A 389 -4.43 -26.21 -11.35
N GLN A 390 -4.44 -24.90 -11.14
CA GLN A 390 -3.51 -23.98 -11.81
C GLN A 390 -2.05 -24.31 -11.48
N LEU A 391 -1.74 -24.63 -10.23
CA LEU A 391 -0.38 -25.02 -9.81
C LEU A 391 0.10 -26.36 -10.38
N LYS A 392 -0.83 -27.23 -10.79
CA LYS A 392 -0.55 -28.53 -11.44
C LYS A 392 -0.65 -28.48 -12.96
N GLY A 393 -1.04 -27.33 -13.52
CA GLY A 393 -1.29 -27.14 -14.95
C GLY A 393 -0.06 -27.23 -15.85
N ASP A 394 -0.23 -26.86 -17.11
CA ASP A 394 0.86 -26.83 -18.09
C ASP A 394 1.95 -25.86 -17.64
N LYS A 395 3.21 -26.31 -17.67
CA LYS A 395 4.39 -25.53 -17.27
C LYS A 395 4.58 -24.24 -18.08
N ASP A 396 4.01 -24.22 -19.29
CA ASP A 396 4.03 -23.05 -20.19
C ASP A 396 2.80 -22.16 -20.01
N SER A 397 2.05 -22.31 -18.90
CA SER A 397 0.93 -21.44 -18.55
C SER A 397 1.27 -20.40 -17.49
N CYS A 398 0.50 -19.31 -17.49
CA CYS A 398 0.58 -18.26 -16.49
C CYS A 398 -0.78 -17.91 -15.92
N LEU A 399 -0.88 -17.82 -14.61
CA LEU A 399 -2.01 -17.26 -13.90
C LEU A 399 -1.58 -15.95 -13.21
N VAL A 400 -2.24 -14.86 -13.53
CA VAL A 400 -2.17 -13.61 -12.80
C VAL A 400 -3.38 -13.50 -11.88
N VAL A 401 -3.18 -13.09 -10.64
CA VAL A 401 -4.26 -12.82 -9.67
C VAL A 401 -4.23 -11.34 -9.32
N ALA A 402 -5.34 -10.63 -9.54
CA ALA A 402 -5.42 -9.20 -9.29
C ALA A 402 -6.84 -8.73 -8.96
N GLY A 403 -6.97 -7.45 -8.58
CA GLY A 403 -8.22 -6.75 -8.34
C GLY A 403 -8.45 -6.41 -6.87
N SER A 404 -7.84 -7.13 -5.93
CA SER A 404 -7.99 -6.82 -4.50
C SER A 404 -6.89 -7.46 -3.65
N MET A 405 -6.42 -6.73 -2.64
CA MET A 405 -5.56 -7.30 -1.59
C MET A 405 -6.25 -8.40 -0.80
N TYR A 406 -7.57 -8.34 -0.62
CA TYR A 406 -8.34 -9.39 0.07
C TYR A 406 -8.34 -10.70 -0.72
N LEU A 407 -8.46 -10.66 -2.06
CA LEU A 407 -8.32 -11.85 -2.90
C LEU A 407 -6.93 -12.50 -2.72
N LEU A 408 -5.89 -11.67 -2.74
CA LEU A 408 -4.53 -12.16 -2.50
C LEU A 408 -4.40 -12.78 -1.10
N GLY A 409 -5.02 -12.17 -0.10
CA GLY A 409 -5.06 -12.67 1.27
C GLY A 409 -5.71 -14.07 1.37
N GLU A 410 -6.86 -14.26 0.72
CA GLU A 410 -7.51 -15.58 0.66
C GLU A 410 -6.59 -16.64 0.03
N ILE A 411 -5.95 -16.31 -1.10
CA ILE A 411 -5.01 -17.22 -1.76
C ILE A 411 -3.82 -17.53 -0.84
N LYS A 412 -3.21 -16.51 -0.24
CA LYS A 412 -2.07 -16.70 0.67
C LYS A 412 -2.42 -17.57 1.88
N SER A 413 -3.66 -17.50 2.36
CA SER A 413 -4.13 -18.33 3.49
C SER A 413 -4.28 -19.82 3.14
N ILE A 414 -4.58 -20.14 1.87
CA ILE A 414 -4.74 -21.53 1.41
C ILE A 414 -3.44 -22.14 0.85
N LEU A 415 -2.49 -21.33 0.38
CA LEU A 415 -1.23 -21.82 -0.22
C LEU A 415 -0.45 -22.82 0.66
N PRO A 416 -0.31 -22.64 1.99
CA PRO A 416 0.36 -23.62 2.84
C PRO A 416 -0.28 -25.00 2.80
N LYS A 417 -1.64 -25.06 2.72
CA LYS A 417 -2.40 -26.32 2.63
C LYS A 417 -2.29 -27.00 1.27
N ILE A 418 -2.02 -26.21 0.21
CA ILE A 418 -1.89 -26.76 -1.15
C ILE A 418 -0.48 -27.30 -1.39
N LYS A 419 0.53 -26.67 -0.78
CA LYS A 419 1.95 -27.05 -0.93
C LYS A 419 2.40 -28.13 0.06
N SER A 420 1.59 -28.42 1.11
CA SER A 420 1.78 -29.56 2.01
C SER A 420 1.25 -30.86 1.37
#